data_2308720bb3fac6e7edc3ae8e92dc3ff1
#
_entry.id   2308720bb3fac6e7edc3ae8e92dc3ff1
#
_cell.length_a   1.000
_cell.length_b   1.000
_cell.length_c   1.000
_cell.angle_alpha   90.00
_cell.angle_beta   90.00
_cell.angle_gamma   90.00
#
_symmetry.space_group_name_H-M   'P 1'
#
loop_
_entity.id
_entity.type
_entity.pdbx_description
1 polymer ?
#
loop_
_entity_poly.entity_id
_entity_poly.type
_entity_poly.pdbx_seq_one_letter_code
_entity_poly.pdbx_strand_id
1 'polypeptide(L)'
;MSGKGLKVAVVGGGIVGVSNALALQKAGHQVTLIDRRAPGRETSYGNAGVLSESSVGVLNSPGLLKSLPKLLLGKSNSVRFSPTFVLRRLGWMLSFLSYCTRRRWRAAGHALRALQVISLDQHKAWIAEAGVDNLLRYGGWMKVFRRGESYEAYKAELELADEVGTEYSIFDREQIRQIEPGLKPIYEKAVLYDNTCGVSNPAALTDAYVRLFTEAGGTVLQASVTGLSRDAGAWHVAFADRDSLDADGIVIAAGPWSSEIAGWLGYDLPLAWERGYHMHLEPGEGPQLNRAVHDVDGGFAIVPMQQGVRITTGVEIAARDAPPNYIQVSRSVELARDGHEMKGEIDETPWMGRRPTMVDSLPVIGPAPRHDRLWFNFGHQHIGLSMGPGSGLAIAAMIAGEAPPIDMAPFRPTRFSI
;
A
#
# COMPACT_ATOMS: atom_id res chain seq x y z
N MET A 1 -12.37 10.70 -33.35
CA MET A 1 -12.80 12.04 -32.84
C MET A 1 -11.94 12.34 -31.64
N SER A 2 -10.97 13.25 -31.78
CA SER A 2 -10.14 13.71 -30.67
C SER A 2 -11.04 14.60 -29.77
N GLY A 3 -11.70 13.97 -28.80
CA GLY A 3 -12.52 14.69 -27.84
C GLY A 3 -11.59 15.55 -26.97
N LYS A 4 -12.02 16.80 -26.70
CA LYS A 4 -11.39 17.67 -25.69
C LYS A 4 -11.18 16.87 -24.41
N GLY A 5 -9.95 16.85 -23.87
CA GLY A 5 -9.67 16.18 -22.61
C GLY A 5 -10.61 16.66 -21.50
N LEU A 6 -11.07 15.76 -20.65
CA LEU A 6 -11.93 16.08 -19.52
C LEU A 6 -11.17 16.88 -18.46
N LYS A 7 -11.87 17.76 -17.74
CA LYS A 7 -11.40 18.32 -16.47
C LYS A 7 -11.66 17.31 -15.37
N VAL A 8 -10.62 16.73 -14.79
CA VAL A 8 -10.74 15.67 -13.77
C VAL A 8 -10.15 16.15 -12.44
N ALA A 9 -10.94 16.08 -11.38
CA ALA A 9 -10.48 16.29 -10.02
C ALA A 9 -10.08 14.95 -9.39
N VAL A 10 -8.83 14.81 -8.96
CA VAL A 10 -8.34 13.65 -8.20
C VAL A 10 -8.26 14.03 -6.73
N VAL A 11 -9.11 13.43 -5.90
CA VAL A 11 -9.19 13.72 -4.46
C VAL A 11 -8.34 12.71 -3.69
N GLY A 12 -7.25 13.20 -3.10
CA GLY A 12 -6.23 12.44 -2.38
C GLY A 12 -4.88 12.47 -3.07
N GLY A 13 -3.86 12.99 -2.40
CA GLY A 13 -2.49 13.17 -2.88
C GLY A 13 -1.50 12.10 -2.39
N GLY A 14 -1.97 10.92 -1.96
CA GLY A 14 -1.10 9.77 -1.73
C GLY A 14 -0.56 9.21 -3.06
N ILE A 15 0.37 8.25 -3.00
CA ILE A 15 0.98 7.65 -4.22
C ILE A 15 -0.06 7.18 -5.22
N VAL A 16 -1.20 6.62 -4.77
CA VAL A 16 -2.29 6.18 -5.64
C VAL A 16 -2.92 7.37 -6.36
N GLY A 17 -3.26 8.45 -5.64
CA GLY A 17 -3.84 9.66 -6.26
C GLY A 17 -2.87 10.36 -7.19
N VAL A 18 -1.60 10.49 -6.81
CA VAL A 18 -0.54 11.05 -7.67
C VAL A 18 -0.38 10.23 -8.95
N SER A 19 -0.42 8.88 -8.83
CA SER A 19 -0.35 7.99 -10.00
C SER A 19 -1.57 8.15 -10.92
N ASN A 20 -2.78 8.31 -10.36
CA ASN A 20 -3.97 8.62 -11.15
C ASN A 20 -3.83 9.96 -11.89
N ALA A 21 -3.40 11.00 -11.16
CA ALA A 21 -3.24 12.34 -11.71
C ALA A 21 -2.23 12.33 -12.87
N LEU A 22 -1.08 11.70 -12.68
CA LEU A 22 -0.04 11.59 -13.71
C LEU A 22 -0.52 10.78 -14.91
N ALA A 23 -1.15 9.62 -14.71
CA ALA A 23 -1.66 8.79 -15.81
C ALA A 23 -2.74 9.53 -16.64
N LEU A 24 -3.68 10.20 -15.97
CA LEU A 24 -4.73 10.97 -16.60
C LEU A 24 -4.20 12.20 -17.36
N GLN A 25 -3.24 12.92 -16.75
CA GLN A 25 -2.59 14.08 -17.40
C GLN A 25 -1.86 13.65 -18.67
N LYS A 26 -1.12 12.52 -18.62
CA LYS A 26 -0.44 11.94 -19.79
C LYS A 26 -1.43 11.43 -20.86
N ALA A 27 -2.65 11.03 -20.46
CA ALA A 27 -3.73 10.67 -21.38
C ALA A 27 -4.44 11.89 -22.01
N GLY A 28 -3.99 13.12 -21.74
CA GLY A 28 -4.50 14.36 -22.35
C GLY A 28 -5.69 14.98 -21.62
N HIS A 29 -5.97 14.59 -20.38
CA HIS A 29 -6.96 15.26 -19.53
C HIS A 29 -6.36 16.48 -18.82
N GLN A 30 -7.21 17.42 -18.40
CA GLN A 30 -6.83 18.53 -17.52
C GLN A 30 -7.06 18.10 -16.07
N VAL A 31 -5.99 17.85 -15.32
CA VAL A 31 -6.11 17.24 -14.00
C VAL A 31 -5.74 18.19 -12.87
N THR A 32 -6.61 18.26 -11.85
CA THR A 32 -6.33 18.90 -10.58
C THR A 32 -6.22 17.83 -9.48
N LEU A 33 -5.02 17.67 -8.91
CA LEU A 33 -4.75 16.81 -7.76
C LEU A 33 -5.01 17.60 -6.48
N ILE A 34 -5.91 17.11 -5.62
CA ILE A 34 -6.37 17.82 -4.42
C ILE A 34 -6.01 17.02 -3.18
N ASP A 35 -5.30 17.62 -2.23
CA ASP A 35 -5.07 17.05 -0.91
C ASP A 35 -5.02 18.17 0.15
N ARG A 36 -5.40 17.85 1.38
CA ARG A 36 -5.33 18.78 2.51
C ARG A 36 -3.89 19.11 2.94
N ARG A 37 -2.93 18.26 2.56
CA ARG A 37 -1.49 18.40 2.81
C ARG A 37 -0.71 18.36 1.51
N ALA A 38 0.58 18.63 1.57
CA ALA A 38 1.47 18.34 0.46
C ALA A 38 1.38 16.85 0.08
N PRO A 39 1.38 16.50 -1.23
CA PRO A 39 1.27 15.13 -1.68
C PRO A 39 2.31 14.20 -1.05
N GLY A 40 1.94 12.95 -0.81
CA GLY A 40 2.83 11.92 -0.27
C GLY A 40 3.13 12.00 1.22
N ARG A 41 2.53 12.91 1.99
CA ARG A 41 2.87 13.16 3.41
C ARG A 41 2.00 12.43 4.42
N GLU A 42 1.12 11.54 3.95
CA GLU A 42 0.32 10.63 4.80
C GLU A 42 0.83 9.18 4.69
N THR A 43 -0.06 8.20 4.51
CA THR A 43 0.27 6.77 4.52
C THR A 43 1.42 6.37 3.57
N SER A 44 1.56 7.03 2.42
CA SER A 44 2.63 6.75 1.45
C SER A 44 4.02 7.06 1.98
N TYR A 45 4.17 8.10 2.84
CA TYR A 45 5.42 8.51 3.48
C TYR A 45 6.10 7.37 4.24
N GLY A 46 5.30 6.65 5.04
CA GLY A 46 5.81 5.63 5.96
C GLY A 46 5.88 4.23 5.38
N ASN A 47 5.73 4.07 4.06
CA ASN A 47 5.84 2.76 3.42
C ASN A 47 7.25 2.15 3.59
N ALA A 48 7.33 0.82 3.59
CA ALA A 48 8.60 0.08 3.62
C ALA A 48 9.44 0.25 2.35
N GLY A 49 8.96 1.01 1.35
CA GLY A 49 9.70 1.25 0.11
C GLY A 49 9.89 0.01 -0.76
N VAL A 50 8.98 -0.96 -0.69
CA VAL A 50 9.06 -2.19 -1.49
C VAL A 50 8.14 -2.04 -2.70
N LEU A 51 8.69 -2.08 -3.91
CA LEU A 51 7.96 -2.17 -5.17
C LEU A 51 7.95 -3.65 -5.57
N SER A 52 6.90 -4.34 -5.16
CA SER A 52 6.82 -5.79 -5.26
C SER A 52 5.81 -6.21 -6.33
N GLU A 53 6.18 -7.22 -7.09
CA GLU A 53 5.27 -8.04 -7.87
C GLU A 53 4.92 -9.36 -7.18
N SER A 54 5.51 -9.62 -6.00
CA SER A 54 5.41 -10.86 -5.23
C SER A 54 4.55 -10.77 -3.97
N SER A 55 3.99 -9.59 -3.66
CA SER A 55 3.14 -9.41 -2.48
C SER A 55 1.71 -9.88 -2.73
N VAL A 56 1.56 -11.19 -2.99
CA VAL A 56 0.28 -11.83 -3.36
C VAL A 56 -0.46 -12.43 -2.17
N GLY A 57 0.23 -12.66 -1.06
CA GLY A 57 -0.37 -13.12 0.19
C GLY A 57 -1.10 -11.99 0.91
N VAL A 58 -2.43 -12.08 1.01
CA VAL A 58 -3.26 -11.08 1.73
C VAL A 58 -3.48 -11.47 3.18
N LEU A 59 -3.79 -10.48 4.03
CA LEU A 59 -3.96 -10.65 5.48
C LEU A 59 -5.04 -11.68 5.83
N ASN A 60 -6.17 -11.69 5.11
CA ASN A 60 -7.26 -12.65 5.29
C ASN A 60 -6.96 -14.03 4.69
N SER A 61 -5.75 -14.55 4.96
CA SER A 61 -5.35 -15.90 4.59
C SER A 61 -6.06 -16.97 5.45
N PRO A 62 -6.16 -18.23 4.98
CA PRO A 62 -6.68 -19.34 5.78
C PRO A 62 -5.91 -19.56 7.11
N GLY A 63 -4.62 -19.20 7.12
CA GLY A 63 -3.76 -19.29 8.32
C GLY A 63 -4.17 -18.33 9.44
N LEU A 64 -4.81 -17.21 9.09
CA LEU A 64 -5.29 -16.24 10.07
C LEU A 64 -6.31 -16.87 11.04
N LEU A 65 -7.24 -17.69 10.53
CA LEU A 65 -8.25 -18.36 11.36
C LEU A 65 -7.61 -19.25 12.42
N LYS A 66 -6.54 -19.98 12.06
CA LYS A 66 -5.77 -20.82 12.99
C LYS A 66 -5.05 -19.99 14.05
N SER A 67 -4.66 -18.79 13.71
CA SER A 67 -3.92 -17.88 14.59
C SER A 67 -4.80 -17.01 15.49
N LEU A 68 -6.12 -16.95 15.26
CA LEU A 68 -7.05 -16.09 15.99
C LEU A 68 -6.93 -16.18 17.53
N PRO A 69 -6.86 -17.38 18.17
CA PRO A 69 -6.74 -17.45 19.63
C PRO A 69 -5.46 -16.77 20.15
N LYS A 70 -4.33 -16.93 19.43
CA LYS A 70 -3.05 -16.31 19.76
C LYS A 70 -3.10 -14.78 19.56
N LEU A 71 -3.80 -14.32 18.52
CA LEU A 71 -3.97 -12.91 18.21
C LEU A 71 -4.84 -12.19 19.26
N LEU A 72 -5.96 -12.80 19.64
CA LEU A 72 -6.87 -12.27 20.67
C LEU A 72 -6.19 -12.17 22.05
N LEU A 73 -5.27 -13.08 22.35
CA LEU A 73 -4.46 -13.03 23.59
C LEU A 73 -3.33 -11.98 23.53
N GLY A 74 -3.18 -11.24 22.42
CA GLY A 74 -2.13 -10.22 22.27
C GLY A 74 -0.70 -10.76 22.23
N LYS A 75 -0.54 -12.08 21.97
CA LYS A 75 0.75 -12.77 21.94
C LYS A 75 1.49 -12.68 20.59
N SER A 76 0.94 -11.97 19.62
CA SER A 76 1.56 -11.74 18.31
C SER A 76 2.03 -10.30 18.18
N ASN A 77 3.22 -10.12 17.60
CA ASN A 77 3.71 -8.81 17.20
C ASN A 77 3.31 -8.45 15.77
N SER A 78 2.93 -9.44 14.94
CA SER A 78 2.57 -9.23 13.53
C SER A 78 1.20 -8.57 13.38
N VAL A 79 0.19 -8.96 14.18
CA VAL A 79 -1.18 -8.43 14.11
C VAL A 79 -1.73 -8.19 15.51
N ARG A 80 -2.30 -7.01 15.73
CA ARG A 80 -3.06 -6.63 16.94
C ARG A 80 -4.44 -6.16 16.57
N PHE A 81 -5.41 -6.46 17.44
CA PHE A 81 -6.78 -5.95 17.33
C PHE A 81 -7.07 -5.05 18.52
N SER A 82 -7.61 -3.86 18.26
CA SER A 82 -8.22 -3.03 19.30
C SER A 82 -9.56 -3.66 19.74
N PRO A 83 -9.73 -4.00 21.03
CA PRO A 83 -11.00 -4.58 21.49
C PRO A 83 -12.21 -3.69 21.22
N THR A 84 -12.06 -2.37 21.37
CA THR A 84 -13.11 -1.39 21.09
C THR A 84 -13.47 -1.34 19.60
N PHE A 85 -12.50 -1.54 18.70
CA PHE A 85 -12.75 -1.63 17.26
C PHE A 85 -13.55 -2.89 16.93
N VAL A 86 -13.12 -4.05 17.44
CA VAL A 86 -13.79 -5.34 17.20
C VAL A 86 -15.24 -5.27 17.62
N LEU A 87 -15.55 -4.72 18.82
CA LEU A 87 -16.91 -4.58 19.32
C LEU A 87 -17.77 -3.65 18.46
N ARG A 88 -17.21 -2.50 18.02
CA ARG A 88 -17.95 -1.50 17.23
C ARG A 88 -18.09 -1.88 15.75
N ARG A 89 -17.24 -2.73 15.23
CA ARG A 89 -17.18 -3.12 13.81
C ARG A 89 -17.29 -4.63 13.63
N LEU A 90 -18.08 -5.29 14.46
CA LEU A 90 -18.25 -6.75 14.43
C LEU A 90 -18.71 -7.25 13.05
N GLY A 91 -19.63 -6.54 12.38
CA GLY A 91 -20.08 -6.88 11.03
C GLY A 91 -18.92 -6.86 10.01
N TRP A 92 -18.05 -5.84 10.07
CA TRP A 92 -16.86 -5.78 9.24
C TRP A 92 -15.91 -6.95 9.53
N MET A 93 -15.69 -7.25 10.80
CA MET A 93 -14.81 -8.35 11.22
C MET A 93 -15.34 -9.71 10.74
N LEU A 94 -16.62 -9.97 10.90
CA LEU A 94 -17.25 -11.21 10.41
C LEU A 94 -17.15 -11.33 8.89
N SER A 95 -17.40 -10.22 8.18
CA SER A 95 -17.22 -10.17 6.73
C SER A 95 -15.77 -10.46 6.35
N PHE A 96 -14.78 -9.80 6.98
CA PHE A 96 -13.36 -10.02 6.74
C PHE A 96 -12.96 -11.49 6.97
N LEU A 97 -13.39 -12.10 8.07
CA LEU A 97 -13.13 -13.51 8.37
C LEU A 97 -13.81 -14.46 7.36
N SER A 98 -14.94 -14.09 6.79
CA SER A 98 -15.62 -14.90 5.76
C SER A 98 -14.80 -15.02 4.48
N TYR A 99 -13.85 -14.10 4.25
CA TYR A 99 -12.91 -14.15 3.12
C TYR A 99 -11.68 -15.02 3.39
N CYS A 100 -11.43 -15.49 4.62
CA CYS A 100 -10.30 -16.35 4.98
C CYS A 100 -10.48 -17.80 4.45
N THR A 101 -10.82 -17.97 3.19
CA THR A 101 -10.94 -19.28 2.53
C THR A 101 -9.84 -19.45 1.49
N ARG A 102 -9.35 -20.68 1.29
CA ARG A 102 -8.28 -20.97 0.31
C ARG A 102 -8.66 -20.50 -1.11
N ARG A 103 -9.92 -20.67 -1.52
CA ARG A 103 -10.41 -20.25 -2.84
C ARG A 103 -10.33 -18.72 -3.03
N ARG A 104 -10.86 -17.95 -2.06
CA ARG A 104 -10.87 -16.48 -2.11
C ARG A 104 -9.46 -15.92 -1.99
N TRP A 105 -8.65 -16.49 -1.12
CA TRP A 105 -7.26 -16.11 -0.93
C TRP A 105 -6.44 -16.27 -2.22
N ARG A 106 -6.56 -17.42 -2.93
CA ARG A 106 -5.92 -17.64 -4.23
C ARG A 106 -6.42 -16.66 -5.29
N ALA A 107 -7.72 -16.47 -5.40
CA ALA A 107 -8.30 -15.54 -6.36
C ALA A 107 -7.78 -14.10 -6.13
N ALA A 108 -7.65 -13.67 -4.86
CA ALA A 108 -7.05 -12.38 -4.52
C ALA A 108 -5.58 -12.31 -4.94
N GLY A 109 -4.80 -13.37 -4.71
CA GLY A 109 -3.40 -13.46 -5.13
C GLY A 109 -3.21 -13.28 -6.63
N HIS A 110 -4.01 -13.97 -7.45
CA HIS A 110 -4.00 -13.81 -8.91
C HIS A 110 -4.33 -12.37 -9.35
N ALA A 111 -5.38 -11.78 -8.78
CA ALA A 111 -5.77 -10.41 -9.10
C ALA A 111 -4.66 -9.41 -8.73
N LEU A 112 -4.09 -9.53 -7.52
CA LEU A 112 -3.01 -8.66 -7.07
C LEU A 112 -1.76 -8.81 -7.92
N ARG A 113 -1.38 -10.04 -8.29
CA ARG A 113 -0.22 -10.28 -9.16
C ARG A 113 -0.34 -9.55 -10.50
N ALA A 114 -1.51 -9.66 -11.16
CA ALA A 114 -1.75 -8.99 -12.43
C ALA A 114 -1.57 -7.46 -12.31
N LEU A 115 -2.10 -6.86 -11.26
CA LEU A 115 -1.98 -5.41 -11.02
C LEU A 115 -0.55 -4.99 -10.66
N GLN A 116 0.17 -5.81 -9.87
CA GLN A 116 1.53 -5.50 -9.43
C GLN A 116 2.53 -5.54 -10.58
N VAL A 117 2.40 -6.49 -11.52
CA VAL A 117 3.30 -6.61 -12.68
C VAL A 117 3.26 -5.34 -13.53
N ILE A 118 2.08 -4.95 -13.99
CA ILE A 118 1.95 -3.73 -14.81
C ILE A 118 2.35 -2.47 -14.05
N SER A 119 2.18 -2.49 -12.73
CA SER A 119 2.55 -1.37 -11.87
C SER A 119 4.06 -1.24 -11.70
N LEU A 120 4.78 -2.35 -11.55
CA LEU A 120 6.24 -2.34 -11.43
C LEU A 120 6.90 -1.85 -12.72
N ASP A 121 6.41 -2.29 -13.88
CA ASP A 121 6.90 -1.81 -15.18
C ASP A 121 6.68 -0.31 -15.33
N GLN A 122 5.50 0.17 -14.94
CA GLN A 122 5.19 1.59 -14.98
C GLN A 122 6.00 2.41 -13.96
N HIS A 123 6.29 1.85 -12.77
CA HIS A 123 7.22 2.46 -11.83
C HIS A 123 8.60 2.66 -12.44
N LYS A 124 9.17 1.62 -13.06
CA LYS A 124 10.47 1.71 -13.73
C LYS A 124 10.48 2.79 -14.81
N ALA A 125 9.42 2.86 -15.63
CA ALA A 125 9.29 3.87 -16.69
C ALA A 125 9.24 5.30 -16.11
N TRP A 126 8.41 5.56 -15.10
CA TRP A 126 8.30 6.89 -14.50
C TRP A 126 9.52 7.30 -13.67
N ILE A 127 10.18 6.35 -13.03
CA ILE A 127 11.43 6.60 -12.29
C ILE A 127 12.54 7.03 -13.26
N ALA A 128 12.69 6.33 -14.38
CA ALA A 128 13.65 6.69 -15.43
C ALA A 128 13.31 8.06 -16.06
N GLU A 129 12.03 8.31 -16.37
CA GLU A 129 11.57 9.60 -16.89
C GLU A 129 11.83 10.75 -15.91
N ALA A 130 11.62 10.51 -14.62
CA ALA A 130 11.89 11.49 -13.56
C ALA A 130 13.38 11.69 -13.25
N GLY A 131 14.26 10.81 -13.77
CA GLY A 131 15.70 10.84 -13.48
C GLY A 131 16.04 10.57 -12.02
N VAL A 132 15.30 9.66 -11.38
CA VAL A 132 15.47 9.34 -9.94
C VAL A 132 15.81 7.86 -9.69
N ASP A 133 16.51 7.23 -10.62
CA ASP A 133 16.96 5.83 -10.53
C ASP A 133 17.82 5.57 -9.29
N ASN A 134 18.47 6.58 -8.77
CA ASN A 134 19.24 6.52 -7.52
C ASN A 134 18.39 6.24 -6.27
N LEU A 135 17.06 6.38 -6.36
CA LEU A 135 16.15 5.96 -5.31
C LEU A 135 15.92 4.45 -5.28
N LEU A 136 16.16 3.76 -6.42
CA LEU A 136 15.97 2.32 -6.52
C LEU A 136 17.13 1.56 -5.89
N ARG A 137 16.80 0.48 -5.24
CA ARG A 137 17.71 -0.56 -4.77
C ARG A 137 17.30 -1.89 -5.40
N TYR A 138 18.15 -2.40 -6.24
CA TYR A 138 18.02 -3.74 -6.79
C TYR A 138 18.60 -4.74 -5.80
N GLY A 139 17.98 -5.88 -5.63
CA GLY A 139 18.44 -6.91 -4.69
C GLY A 139 17.30 -7.70 -4.08
N GLY A 140 16.07 -7.42 -4.51
CA GLY A 140 14.91 -8.18 -4.09
C GLY A 140 14.34 -7.77 -2.74
N TRP A 141 13.37 -8.59 -2.32
CA TRP A 141 12.71 -8.56 -1.02
C TRP A 141 12.95 -9.88 -0.30
N MET A 142 13.58 -9.87 0.85
CA MET A 142 13.94 -11.08 1.59
C MET A 142 12.99 -11.29 2.77
N LYS A 143 12.40 -12.48 2.88
CA LYS A 143 11.70 -12.95 4.07
C LYS A 143 12.60 -13.93 4.81
N VAL A 144 12.81 -13.72 6.10
CA VAL A 144 13.69 -14.53 6.94
C VAL A 144 12.90 -15.19 8.06
N PHE A 145 13.32 -16.40 8.43
CA PHE A 145 12.66 -17.28 9.38
C PHE A 145 13.66 -17.65 10.48
N ARG A 146 13.32 -17.34 11.72
CA ARG A 146 14.12 -17.72 12.89
C ARG A 146 13.98 -19.19 13.23
N ARG A 147 12.87 -19.83 12.81
CA ARG A 147 12.49 -21.21 13.13
C ARG A 147 12.01 -21.95 11.90
N GLY A 148 12.40 -23.21 11.79
CA GLY A 148 11.95 -24.08 10.69
C GLY A 148 10.43 -24.23 10.60
N GLU A 149 9.73 -24.25 11.75
CA GLU A 149 8.26 -24.35 11.79
C GLU A 149 7.56 -23.16 11.11
N SER A 150 8.12 -21.95 11.25
CA SER A 150 7.58 -20.74 10.62
C SER A 150 7.77 -20.77 9.09
N TYR A 151 8.91 -21.33 8.64
CA TYR A 151 9.16 -21.59 7.22
C TYR A 151 8.19 -22.67 6.67
N GLU A 152 7.97 -23.78 7.39
CA GLU A 152 7.00 -24.78 6.99
C GLU A 152 5.58 -24.22 6.84
N ALA A 153 5.17 -23.34 7.78
CA ALA A 153 3.88 -22.67 7.69
C ALA A 153 3.79 -21.70 6.48
N TYR A 154 4.93 -21.15 6.05
CA TYR A 154 5.02 -20.24 4.92
C TYR A 154 4.92 -20.93 3.56
N LYS A 155 5.12 -22.23 3.47
CA LYS A 155 5.04 -23.00 2.21
C LYS A 155 3.72 -22.83 1.46
N ALA A 156 2.61 -22.59 2.18
CA ALA A 156 1.34 -22.27 1.54
C ALA A 156 1.37 -20.98 0.71
N GLU A 157 2.17 -19.99 1.12
CA GLU A 157 2.41 -18.76 0.33
C GLU A 157 3.34 -19.03 -0.86
N LEU A 158 4.31 -19.93 -0.73
CA LEU A 158 5.16 -20.38 -1.85
C LEU A 158 4.34 -21.13 -2.90
N GLU A 159 3.42 -22.02 -2.49
CA GLU A 159 2.47 -22.66 -3.42
C GLU A 159 1.65 -21.63 -4.22
N LEU A 160 1.21 -20.55 -3.57
CA LEU A 160 0.51 -19.47 -4.27
C LEU A 160 1.47 -18.70 -5.19
N ALA A 161 2.69 -18.43 -4.75
CA ALA A 161 3.71 -17.77 -5.56
C ALA A 161 4.01 -18.56 -6.84
N ASP A 162 4.18 -19.89 -6.73
CA ASP A 162 4.34 -20.79 -7.87
C ASP A 162 3.14 -20.74 -8.83
N GLU A 163 1.90 -20.77 -8.27
CA GLU A 163 0.65 -20.74 -9.03
C GLU A 163 0.49 -19.45 -9.85
N VAL A 164 0.95 -18.31 -9.30
CA VAL A 164 0.87 -16.99 -9.99
C VAL A 164 2.13 -16.64 -10.78
N GLY A 165 3.11 -17.54 -10.84
CA GLY A 165 4.35 -17.36 -11.59
C GLY A 165 5.29 -16.31 -10.97
N THR A 166 5.38 -16.26 -9.64
CA THR A 166 6.34 -15.42 -8.93
C THR A 166 7.63 -16.18 -8.71
N GLU A 167 8.74 -15.64 -9.18
CA GLU A 167 10.07 -16.22 -8.98
C GLU A 167 10.61 -15.92 -7.59
N TYR A 168 11.26 -16.92 -6.97
CA TYR A 168 11.93 -16.78 -5.69
C TYR A 168 13.06 -17.80 -5.53
N SER A 169 13.98 -17.50 -4.63
CA SER A 169 15.07 -18.38 -4.23
C SER A 169 15.01 -18.67 -2.74
N ILE A 170 15.38 -19.90 -2.34
CA ILE A 170 15.38 -20.33 -0.94
C ILE A 170 16.83 -20.51 -0.50
N PHE A 171 17.15 -20.00 0.69
CA PHE A 171 18.49 -20.02 1.27
C PHE A 171 18.47 -20.63 2.67
N ASP A 172 19.51 -21.39 2.97
CA ASP A 172 19.82 -21.84 4.34
C ASP A 172 20.66 -20.82 5.11
N ARG A 173 20.96 -21.10 6.36
CA ARG A 173 21.70 -20.23 7.27
C ARG A 173 23.06 -19.79 6.70
N GLU A 174 23.81 -20.71 6.12
CA GLU A 174 25.13 -20.40 5.58
C GLU A 174 25.06 -19.54 4.34
N GLN A 175 24.13 -19.84 3.44
CA GLN A 175 23.86 -19.06 2.25
C GLN A 175 23.34 -17.64 2.59
N ILE A 176 22.49 -17.49 3.64
CA ILE A 176 22.03 -16.18 4.12
C ILE A 176 23.23 -15.29 4.48
N ARG A 177 24.21 -15.83 5.20
CA ARG A 177 25.42 -15.09 5.61
C ARG A 177 26.23 -14.59 4.41
N GLN A 178 26.24 -15.34 3.30
CA GLN A 178 26.96 -14.98 2.07
C GLN A 178 26.25 -13.87 1.29
N ILE A 179 24.90 -13.96 1.15
CA ILE A 179 24.14 -13.02 0.32
C ILE A 179 23.68 -11.77 1.07
N GLU A 180 23.61 -11.83 2.41
CA GLU A 180 23.20 -10.71 3.26
C GLU A 180 24.06 -10.68 4.56
N PRO A 181 25.34 -10.30 4.44
CA PRO A 181 26.28 -10.32 5.56
C PRO A 181 25.93 -9.35 6.69
N GLY A 182 25.01 -8.38 6.44
CA GLY A 182 24.47 -7.49 7.47
C GLY A 182 23.52 -8.17 8.45
N LEU A 183 23.05 -9.39 8.15
CA LEU A 183 22.22 -10.15 9.07
C LEU A 183 23.05 -10.98 10.05
N LYS A 184 22.69 -10.94 11.33
CA LYS A 184 23.23 -11.84 12.35
C LYS A 184 22.74 -13.27 12.13
N PRO A 185 23.48 -14.32 12.59
CA PRO A 185 23.21 -15.71 12.26
C PRO A 185 22.07 -16.35 13.08
N ILE A 186 20.98 -15.62 13.28
CA ILE A 186 19.79 -16.08 14.02
C ILE A 186 18.71 -16.71 13.13
N TYR A 187 18.86 -16.58 11.82
CA TYR A 187 17.86 -17.06 10.86
C TYR A 187 18.26 -18.43 10.30
N GLU A 188 17.29 -19.34 10.21
CA GLU A 188 17.48 -20.69 9.70
C GLU A 188 17.22 -20.81 8.20
N LYS A 189 16.26 -20.04 7.70
CA LYS A 189 15.85 -20.03 6.30
C LYS A 189 15.56 -18.62 5.82
N ALA A 190 15.71 -18.40 4.52
CA ALA A 190 15.24 -17.19 3.85
C ALA A 190 14.58 -17.54 2.51
N VAL A 191 13.61 -16.69 2.12
CA VAL A 191 13.02 -16.66 0.80
C VAL A 191 13.28 -15.27 0.22
N LEU A 192 13.95 -15.21 -0.92
CA LEU A 192 14.26 -13.99 -1.64
C LEU A 192 13.40 -13.92 -2.91
N TYR A 193 12.69 -12.83 -3.08
CA TYR A 193 11.93 -12.48 -4.27
C TYR A 193 12.75 -11.50 -5.11
N ASP A 194 13.45 -12.02 -6.12
CA ASP A 194 14.47 -11.29 -6.89
C ASP A 194 13.89 -10.14 -7.73
N ASN A 195 12.70 -10.32 -8.30
CA ASN A 195 12.03 -9.33 -9.17
C ASN A 195 11.38 -8.16 -8.41
N THR A 196 11.77 -7.93 -7.17
CA THR A 196 11.29 -6.84 -6.32
C THR A 196 12.37 -5.77 -6.20
N CYS A 197 11.99 -4.50 -6.30
CA CYS A 197 12.88 -3.37 -6.07
C CYS A 197 12.59 -2.69 -4.73
N GLY A 198 13.64 -2.25 -4.04
CA GLY A 198 13.52 -1.35 -2.91
C GLY A 198 13.49 0.11 -3.38
N VAL A 199 12.80 0.97 -2.64
CA VAL A 199 12.85 2.44 -2.77
C VAL A 199 13.41 3.01 -1.49
N SER A 200 14.55 3.65 -1.56
CA SER A 200 15.25 4.19 -0.40
C SER A 200 14.54 5.39 0.26
N ASN A 201 13.61 6.04 -0.47
CA ASN A 201 12.82 7.17 0.03
C ASN A 201 11.46 7.24 -0.68
N PRO A 202 10.38 6.66 -0.11
CA PRO A 202 9.05 6.70 -0.70
C PRO A 202 8.45 8.10 -0.88
N ALA A 203 8.81 9.05 -0.01
CA ALA A 203 8.39 10.44 -0.16
C ALA A 203 9.03 11.09 -1.37
N ALA A 204 10.35 10.94 -1.56
CA ALA A 204 11.06 11.47 -2.71
C ALA A 204 10.56 10.86 -4.03
N LEU A 205 10.19 9.57 -4.04
CA LEU A 205 9.54 8.95 -5.20
C LEU A 205 8.20 9.61 -5.51
N THR A 206 7.37 9.83 -4.50
CA THR A 206 6.09 10.51 -4.69
C THR A 206 6.27 11.94 -5.19
N ASP A 207 7.25 12.68 -4.64
CA ASP A 207 7.60 14.04 -5.10
C ASP A 207 8.07 14.04 -6.56
N ALA A 208 8.83 13.03 -6.98
CA ALA A 208 9.26 12.88 -8.37
C ALA A 208 8.05 12.70 -9.32
N TYR A 209 7.05 11.90 -8.93
CA TYR A 209 5.84 11.75 -9.74
C TYR A 209 4.96 13.00 -9.73
N VAL A 210 4.90 13.75 -8.63
CA VAL A 210 4.24 15.07 -8.59
C VAL A 210 4.93 16.04 -9.54
N ARG A 211 6.27 16.03 -9.59
CA ARG A 211 7.02 16.86 -10.53
C ARG A 211 6.69 16.50 -11.98
N LEU A 212 6.73 15.22 -12.37
CA LEU A 212 6.31 14.79 -13.72
C LEU A 212 4.87 15.22 -14.06
N PHE A 213 3.98 15.13 -13.09
CA PHE A 213 2.59 15.55 -13.24
C PHE A 213 2.46 17.05 -13.51
N THR A 214 3.18 17.88 -12.75
CA THR A 214 3.14 19.34 -12.93
C THR A 214 3.88 19.81 -14.20
N GLU A 215 5.00 19.17 -14.55
CA GLU A 215 5.70 19.40 -15.83
C GLU A 215 4.84 19.04 -17.04
N ALA A 216 3.97 18.04 -16.92
CA ALA A 216 2.96 17.73 -17.93
C ALA A 216 1.75 18.69 -17.93
N GLY A 217 1.75 19.75 -17.14
CA GLY A 217 0.69 20.77 -17.07
C GLY A 217 -0.41 20.49 -16.04
N GLY A 218 -0.25 19.49 -15.17
CA GLY A 218 -1.19 19.20 -14.10
C GLY A 218 -1.14 20.23 -12.96
N THR A 219 -2.23 20.39 -12.24
CA THR A 219 -2.35 21.35 -11.13
C THR A 219 -2.44 20.62 -9.79
N VAL A 220 -1.61 21.02 -8.81
CA VAL A 220 -1.72 20.57 -7.43
C VAL A 220 -2.44 21.64 -6.62
N LEU A 221 -3.52 21.25 -5.94
CA LEU A 221 -4.30 22.13 -5.08
C LEU A 221 -4.26 21.61 -3.63
N GLN A 222 -3.56 22.32 -2.76
CA GLN A 222 -3.59 21.99 -1.34
C GLN A 222 -4.85 22.61 -0.71
N ALA A 223 -5.87 21.77 -0.49
CA ALA A 223 -7.14 22.15 0.09
C ALA A 223 -7.85 20.96 0.73
N SER A 224 -8.66 21.23 1.76
CA SER A 224 -9.52 20.23 2.39
C SER A 224 -10.88 20.20 1.68
N VAL A 225 -11.17 19.06 1.03
CA VAL A 225 -12.49 18.82 0.44
C VAL A 225 -13.50 18.59 1.57
N THR A 226 -14.64 19.28 1.51
CA THR A 226 -15.72 19.22 2.51
C THR A 226 -17.02 18.67 1.94
N GLY A 227 -17.14 18.58 0.62
CA GLY A 227 -18.32 18.05 -0.04
C GLY A 227 -18.09 17.81 -1.53
N LEU A 228 -18.88 16.89 -2.07
CA LEU A 228 -18.99 16.60 -3.48
C LEU A 228 -20.46 16.66 -3.88
N SER A 229 -20.78 17.37 -4.93
CA SER A 229 -22.14 17.41 -5.50
C SER A 229 -22.07 17.43 -7.01
N ARG A 230 -23.18 17.07 -7.66
CA ARG A 230 -23.30 17.10 -9.12
C ARG A 230 -24.56 17.86 -9.51
N ASP A 231 -24.40 18.88 -10.32
CA ASP A 231 -25.49 19.68 -10.86
C ASP A 231 -25.27 19.98 -12.34
N ALA A 232 -26.35 19.98 -13.15
CA ALA A 232 -26.33 20.26 -14.58
C ALA A 232 -25.26 19.48 -15.38
N GLY A 233 -24.86 18.29 -14.88
CA GLY A 233 -23.86 17.43 -15.54
C GLY A 233 -22.41 17.69 -15.13
N ALA A 234 -22.12 18.74 -14.38
CA ALA A 234 -20.81 19.05 -13.80
C ALA A 234 -20.69 18.58 -12.36
N TRP A 235 -19.50 18.24 -11.95
CA TRP A 235 -19.15 17.97 -10.56
C TRP A 235 -18.64 19.24 -9.88
N HIS A 236 -19.07 19.47 -8.64
CA HIS A 236 -18.62 20.56 -7.78
C HIS A 236 -17.90 20.00 -6.57
N VAL A 237 -16.63 20.36 -6.43
CA VAL A 237 -15.79 20.01 -5.26
C VAL A 237 -15.81 21.20 -4.32
N ALA A 238 -16.44 21.04 -3.15
CA ALA A 238 -16.51 22.10 -2.13
C ALA A 238 -15.30 22.04 -1.19
N PHE A 239 -14.84 23.21 -0.77
CA PHE A 239 -13.73 23.39 0.16
C PHE A 239 -14.16 24.20 1.40
N ALA A 240 -13.36 24.10 2.46
CA ALA A 240 -13.63 24.83 3.71
C ALA A 240 -13.34 26.33 3.63
N ASP A 241 -12.36 26.74 2.81
CA ASP A 241 -11.69 28.01 2.87
C ASP A 241 -11.55 28.76 1.53
N ARG A 242 -12.20 28.26 0.49
CA ARG A 242 -12.17 28.83 -0.87
C ARG A 242 -13.40 28.45 -1.70
N ASP A 243 -13.51 29.06 -2.88
CA ASP A 243 -14.56 28.75 -3.85
C ASP A 243 -14.45 27.31 -4.33
N SER A 244 -15.61 26.73 -4.72
CA SER A 244 -15.70 25.38 -5.28
C SER A 244 -14.93 25.26 -6.60
N LEU A 245 -14.47 24.02 -6.88
CA LEU A 245 -13.86 23.65 -8.16
C LEU A 245 -14.84 22.86 -8.98
N ASP A 246 -15.05 23.27 -10.22
CA ASP A 246 -15.88 22.55 -11.19
C ASP A 246 -15.02 21.56 -11.99
N ALA A 247 -15.53 20.35 -12.15
CA ALA A 247 -14.88 19.28 -12.90
C ALA A 247 -15.90 18.48 -13.73
N ASP A 248 -15.42 17.89 -14.83
CA ASP A 248 -16.23 16.96 -15.65
C ASP A 248 -16.32 15.58 -14.99
N GLY A 249 -15.31 15.23 -14.16
CA GLY A 249 -15.25 13.94 -13.49
C GLY A 249 -14.39 13.96 -12.22
N ILE A 250 -14.61 13.00 -11.34
CA ILE A 250 -13.90 12.89 -10.05
C ILE A 250 -13.33 11.49 -9.90
N VAL A 251 -12.08 11.41 -9.41
CA VAL A 251 -11.47 10.17 -8.90
C VAL A 251 -11.28 10.31 -7.40
N ILE A 252 -11.93 9.46 -6.60
CA ILE A 252 -11.69 9.37 -5.15
C ILE A 252 -10.54 8.41 -4.89
N ALA A 253 -9.40 8.95 -4.45
CA ALA A 253 -8.15 8.25 -4.17
C ALA A 253 -7.56 8.65 -2.79
N ALA A 254 -8.44 9.01 -1.84
CA ALA A 254 -8.08 9.58 -0.53
C ALA A 254 -7.67 8.51 0.52
N GLY A 255 -7.27 7.31 0.08
CA GLY A 255 -6.80 6.25 0.95
C GLY A 255 -7.76 5.94 2.10
N PRO A 256 -7.32 6.09 3.38
CA PRO A 256 -8.15 5.77 4.55
C PRO A 256 -9.34 6.71 4.78
N TRP A 257 -9.45 7.81 4.06
CA TRP A 257 -10.59 8.76 4.09
C TRP A 257 -11.58 8.52 2.94
N SER A 258 -11.27 7.64 1.99
CA SER A 258 -12.09 7.43 0.78
C SER A 258 -13.51 6.96 1.09
N SER A 259 -13.70 6.09 2.09
CA SER A 259 -15.04 5.62 2.48
C SER A 259 -15.90 6.74 3.08
N GLU A 260 -15.30 7.70 3.79
CA GLU A 260 -16.00 8.88 4.31
C GLU A 260 -16.46 9.78 3.18
N ILE A 261 -15.55 10.09 2.22
CA ILE A 261 -15.87 10.92 1.05
C ILE A 261 -16.92 10.24 0.16
N ALA A 262 -16.80 8.94 -0.08
CA ALA A 262 -17.81 8.17 -0.81
C ALA A 262 -19.16 8.14 -0.07
N GLY A 263 -19.11 8.14 1.26
CA GLY A 263 -20.29 8.22 2.13
C GLY A 263 -21.12 9.50 1.94
N TRP A 264 -20.52 10.64 1.61
CA TRP A 264 -21.27 11.87 1.27
C TRP A 264 -22.19 11.69 0.06
N LEU A 265 -21.86 10.74 -0.81
CA LEU A 265 -22.65 10.37 -2.01
C LEU A 265 -23.51 9.11 -1.79
N GLY A 266 -23.63 8.65 -0.54
CA GLY A 266 -24.48 7.53 -0.16
C GLY A 266 -23.85 6.15 -0.39
N TYR A 267 -22.54 6.01 -0.60
CA TYR A 267 -21.85 4.72 -0.72
C TYR A 267 -21.36 4.24 0.64
N ASP A 268 -21.73 3.03 1.03
CA ASP A 268 -21.23 2.35 2.23
C ASP A 268 -20.22 1.26 1.83
N LEU A 269 -18.94 1.65 1.73
CA LEU A 269 -17.87 0.76 1.35
C LEU A 269 -17.20 0.15 2.60
N PRO A 270 -17.01 -1.18 2.65
CA PRO A 270 -16.53 -1.89 3.84
C PRO A 270 -15.02 -1.72 4.04
N LEU A 271 -14.57 -0.50 4.31
CA LEU A 271 -13.19 -0.13 4.56
C LEU A 271 -12.92 -0.05 6.07
N ALA A 272 -11.78 -0.61 6.48
CA ALA A 272 -11.20 -0.45 7.80
C ALA A 272 -9.77 0.06 7.71
N TRP A 273 -9.13 0.22 8.86
CA TRP A 273 -7.82 0.83 8.97
C TRP A 273 -6.84 -0.12 9.65
N GLU A 274 -5.82 -0.51 8.90
CA GLU A 274 -4.65 -1.18 9.43
C GLU A 274 -3.61 -0.10 9.77
N ARG A 275 -3.40 0.15 11.05
CA ARG A 275 -2.37 1.07 11.49
C ARG A 275 -1.03 0.36 11.49
N GLY A 276 -0.01 1.01 10.99
CA GLY A 276 1.37 0.55 11.01
C GLY A 276 2.28 1.66 11.52
N TYR A 277 3.37 1.27 12.15
CA TYR A 277 4.31 2.20 12.74
C TYR A 277 5.70 1.97 12.16
N HIS A 278 6.54 3.00 12.18
CA HIS A 278 7.96 2.83 11.96
C HIS A 278 8.79 3.74 12.86
N MET A 279 10.05 3.35 13.01
CA MET A 279 11.11 4.09 13.67
C MET A 279 12.36 4.02 12.79
N HIS A 280 13.10 5.12 12.67
CA HIS A 280 14.44 5.11 12.08
C HIS A 280 15.51 5.01 13.16
N LEU A 281 16.51 4.18 12.88
CA LEU A 281 17.67 4.02 13.72
C LEU A 281 18.94 4.36 12.94
N GLU A 282 19.96 4.81 13.64
CA GLU A 282 21.30 5.00 13.08
C GLU A 282 21.87 3.63 12.65
N PRO A 283 22.52 3.56 11.47
CA PRO A 283 23.23 2.35 11.06
C PRO A 283 24.30 1.94 12.06
N GLY A 284 24.49 0.63 12.24
CA GLY A 284 25.63 0.08 12.98
C GLY A 284 26.94 0.25 12.26
N GLU A 285 28.03 -0.20 12.87
CA GLU A 285 29.40 -0.15 12.27
C GLU A 285 29.68 -1.34 11.35
N GLY A 286 28.95 -2.43 11.53
CA GLY A 286 29.06 -3.64 10.73
C GLY A 286 28.51 -3.50 9.30
N PRO A 287 28.51 -4.61 8.53
CA PRO A 287 27.93 -4.64 7.18
C PRO A 287 26.46 -4.19 7.20
N GLN A 288 26.12 -3.29 6.27
CA GLN A 288 24.77 -2.82 6.13
C GLN A 288 23.93 -3.79 5.29
N LEU A 289 22.60 -3.72 5.42
CA LEU A 289 21.68 -4.51 4.59
C LEU A 289 21.70 -4.04 3.13
N ASN A 290 21.76 -5.01 2.21
CA ASN A 290 21.68 -4.73 0.77
C ASN A 290 20.23 -4.52 0.31
N ARG A 291 19.26 -5.01 1.06
CA ARG A 291 17.84 -5.07 0.69
C ARG A 291 16.92 -4.94 1.91
N ALA A 292 15.65 -4.79 1.65
CA ALA A 292 14.63 -4.88 2.67
C ALA A 292 14.46 -6.33 3.15
N VAL A 293 14.41 -6.54 4.46
CA VAL A 293 14.31 -7.85 5.11
C VAL A 293 13.08 -7.89 6.00
N HIS A 294 12.20 -8.87 5.79
CA HIS A 294 11.04 -9.11 6.66
C HIS A 294 11.30 -10.31 7.57
N ASP A 295 11.40 -10.06 8.85
CA ASP A 295 11.44 -11.10 9.89
C ASP A 295 10.02 -11.61 10.17
N VAL A 296 9.72 -12.78 9.63
CA VAL A 296 8.37 -13.37 9.69
C VAL A 296 7.99 -13.73 11.13
N ASP A 297 8.93 -14.25 11.91
CA ASP A 297 8.71 -14.60 13.31
C ASP A 297 8.56 -13.35 14.19
N GLY A 298 9.34 -12.32 13.91
CA GLY A 298 9.30 -11.05 14.63
C GLY A 298 8.11 -10.18 14.25
N GLY A 299 7.56 -10.35 13.04
CA GLY A 299 6.43 -9.58 12.52
C GLY A 299 6.77 -8.12 12.22
N PHE A 300 7.98 -7.87 11.70
CA PHE A 300 8.46 -6.54 11.31
C PHE A 300 9.40 -6.64 10.09
N ALA A 301 9.67 -5.49 9.47
CA ALA A 301 10.72 -5.43 8.46
C ALA A 301 11.82 -4.45 8.86
N ILE A 302 13.06 -4.78 8.47
CA ILE A 302 14.26 -3.95 8.57
C ILE A 302 14.57 -3.46 7.16
N VAL A 303 14.58 -2.15 6.97
CA VAL A 303 14.70 -1.57 5.62
C VAL A 303 15.78 -0.49 5.59
N PRO A 304 16.80 -0.64 4.74
CA PRO A 304 17.78 0.42 4.56
C PRO A 304 17.16 1.59 3.79
N MET A 305 17.07 2.75 4.43
CA MET A 305 16.54 4.00 3.87
C MET A 305 17.62 5.07 3.76
N GLN A 306 17.34 6.15 3.04
CA GLN A 306 18.24 7.33 3.02
C GLN A 306 18.38 7.98 4.40
N GLN A 307 17.35 7.86 5.25
CA GLN A 307 17.31 8.46 6.60
C GLN A 307 17.92 7.57 7.69
N GLY A 308 18.39 6.36 7.35
CA GLY A 308 18.88 5.37 8.29
C GLY A 308 18.24 4.01 8.08
N VAL A 309 18.20 3.19 9.13
CA VAL A 309 17.55 1.88 9.10
C VAL A 309 16.13 2.02 9.63
N ARG A 310 15.14 1.79 8.77
CA ARG A 310 13.72 1.83 9.16
C ARG A 310 13.26 0.48 9.66
N ILE A 311 12.75 0.46 10.89
CA ILE A 311 12.02 -0.69 11.42
C ILE A 311 10.53 -0.41 11.26
N THR A 312 9.83 -1.21 10.45
CA THR A 312 8.38 -1.07 10.24
C THR A 312 7.62 -2.25 10.81
N THR A 313 6.51 -1.96 11.52
CA THR A 313 5.74 -2.99 12.22
C THR A 313 4.77 -3.73 11.31
N GLY A 314 4.21 -4.81 11.85
CA GLY A 314 3.01 -5.47 11.35
C GLY A 314 1.77 -4.56 11.39
N VAL A 315 0.64 -5.12 11.76
CA VAL A 315 -0.67 -4.50 11.64
C VAL A 315 -1.33 -4.30 13.00
N GLU A 316 -1.86 -3.10 13.26
CA GLU A 316 -2.82 -2.84 14.32
C GLU A 316 -4.18 -2.46 13.71
N ILE A 317 -5.19 -3.31 13.89
CA ILE A 317 -6.55 -3.03 13.44
C ILE A 317 -7.27 -2.23 14.53
N ALA A 318 -7.47 -0.95 14.28
CA ALA A 318 -8.07 0.00 15.22
C ALA A 318 -8.83 1.11 14.48
N ALA A 319 -9.55 1.97 15.21
CA ALA A 319 -10.17 3.14 14.62
C ALA A 319 -9.11 4.09 14.03
N ARG A 320 -9.42 4.70 12.88
CA ARG A 320 -8.50 5.57 12.13
C ARG A 320 -7.83 6.63 13.01
N ASP A 321 -8.61 7.30 13.81
CA ASP A 321 -8.20 8.46 14.60
C ASP A 321 -7.99 8.13 16.10
N ALA A 322 -7.94 6.83 16.47
CA ALA A 322 -7.58 6.42 17.82
C ALA A 322 -6.14 6.86 18.17
N PRO A 323 -5.83 7.15 19.44
CA PRO A 323 -4.46 7.46 19.86
C PRO A 323 -3.45 6.40 19.41
N PRO A 324 -2.19 6.78 19.09
CA PRO A 324 -1.15 5.83 18.73
C PRO A 324 -0.86 4.82 19.86
N ASN A 325 -0.44 3.61 19.48
CA ASN A 325 0.00 2.58 20.42
C ASN A 325 1.37 2.05 20.01
N TYR A 326 2.40 2.49 20.67
CA TYR A 326 3.78 2.21 20.28
C TYR A 326 4.33 0.85 20.74
N ILE A 327 3.54 0.00 21.42
CA ILE A 327 4.00 -1.31 21.94
C ILE A 327 4.59 -2.19 20.83
N GLN A 328 3.95 -2.23 19.64
CA GLN A 328 4.45 -3.05 18.54
C GLN A 328 5.80 -2.54 18.01
N VAL A 329 5.95 -1.23 17.84
CA VAL A 329 7.19 -0.66 17.29
C VAL A 329 8.33 -0.78 18.27
N SER A 330 8.12 -0.55 19.56
CA SER A 330 9.15 -0.74 20.60
C SER A 330 9.66 -2.19 20.62
N ARG A 331 8.72 -3.17 20.61
CA ARG A 331 9.10 -4.59 20.53
C ARG A 331 9.80 -4.94 19.22
N SER A 332 9.37 -4.34 18.10
CA SER A 332 10.01 -4.59 16.81
C SER A 332 11.44 -4.07 16.77
N VAL A 333 11.70 -2.90 17.37
CA VAL A 333 13.05 -2.34 17.50
C VAL A 333 13.95 -3.24 18.35
N GLU A 334 13.46 -3.72 19.50
CA GLU A 334 14.21 -4.65 20.35
C GLU A 334 14.55 -5.94 19.59
N LEU A 335 13.56 -6.58 18.96
CA LEU A 335 13.76 -7.82 18.21
C LEU A 335 14.64 -7.63 16.96
N ALA A 336 14.58 -6.47 16.33
CA ALA A 336 15.38 -6.17 15.13
C ALA A 336 16.88 -6.07 15.48
N ARG A 337 17.23 -5.60 16.69
CA ARG A 337 18.60 -5.54 17.19
C ARG A 337 19.24 -6.93 17.34
N ASP A 338 18.43 -7.99 17.54
CA ASP A 338 18.92 -9.37 17.51
C ASP A 338 19.38 -9.79 16.12
N GLY A 339 18.72 -9.27 15.06
CA GLY A 339 18.92 -9.68 13.66
C GLY A 339 19.86 -8.80 12.86
N HIS A 340 20.04 -7.53 13.25
CA HIS A 340 20.88 -6.56 12.56
C HIS A 340 21.52 -5.58 13.56
N GLU A 341 22.71 -5.08 13.25
CA GLU A 341 23.40 -4.11 14.09
C GLU A 341 22.89 -2.69 13.79
N MET A 342 22.42 -2.00 14.83
CA MET A 342 21.90 -0.63 14.77
C MET A 342 22.25 0.13 16.04
N LYS A 343 22.42 1.45 15.92
CA LYS A 343 22.71 2.38 17.02
C LYS A 343 21.42 2.98 17.61
N GLY A 344 21.45 4.25 17.94
CA GLY A 344 20.34 5.00 18.55
C GLY A 344 19.16 5.23 17.63
N GLU A 345 18.05 5.68 18.21
CA GLU A 345 16.86 6.12 17.48
C GLU A 345 17.11 7.50 16.91
N ILE A 346 16.73 7.72 15.64
CA ILE A 346 16.82 9.01 14.95
C ILE A 346 15.54 9.81 15.18
N ASP A 347 14.39 9.15 15.11
CA ASP A 347 13.10 9.79 15.30
C ASP A 347 12.82 9.95 16.81
N GLU A 348 12.37 11.14 17.24
CA GLU A 348 11.95 11.38 18.62
C GLU A 348 10.71 10.55 19.00
N THR A 349 9.82 10.33 18.04
CA THR A 349 8.60 9.53 18.22
C THR A 349 8.35 8.67 16.99
N PRO A 350 7.83 7.43 17.17
CA PRO A 350 7.49 6.58 16.03
C PRO A 350 6.41 7.22 15.15
N TRP A 351 6.62 7.15 13.84
CA TRP A 351 5.61 7.53 12.87
C TRP A 351 4.48 6.51 12.81
N MET A 352 3.25 6.97 12.59
CA MET A 352 2.07 6.13 12.43
C MET A 352 1.37 6.39 11.09
N GLY A 353 1.15 5.33 10.31
CA GLY A 353 0.31 5.35 9.11
C GLY A 353 -0.98 4.55 9.25
N ARG A 354 -1.93 4.87 8.37
CA ARG A 354 -3.25 4.25 8.30
C ARG A 354 -3.42 3.63 6.93
N ARG A 355 -3.39 2.30 6.86
CA ARG A 355 -3.53 1.56 5.59
C ARG A 355 -5.02 1.31 5.34
N PRO A 356 -5.58 1.68 4.16
CA PRO A 356 -6.99 1.44 3.84
C PRO A 356 -7.21 -0.02 3.45
N THR A 357 -7.96 -0.78 4.22
CA THR A 357 -8.15 -2.22 4.00
C THR A 357 -9.62 -2.55 3.77
N MET A 358 -9.90 -3.17 2.63
CA MET A 358 -11.21 -3.73 2.31
C MET A 358 -11.39 -5.12 2.93
N VAL A 359 -12.61 -5.54 3.15
CA VAL A 359 -12.90 -6.85 3.78
C VAL A 359 -12.37 -8.04 2.99
N ASP A 360 -12.23 -7.91 1.68
CA ASP A 360 -11.70 -8.94 0.76
C ASP A 360 -10.21 -8.77 0.45
N SER A 361 -9.57 -7.77 1.06
CA SER A 361 -8.17 -7.41 0.83
C SER A 361 -7.81 -7.03 -0.61
N LEU A 362 -8.78 -6.64 -1.43
CA LEU A 362 -8.54 -6.11 -2.77
C LEU A 362 -8.91 -4.62 -2.84
N PRO A 363 -8.17 -3.79 -3.58
CA PRO A 363 -8.54 -2.39 -3.77
C PRO A 363 -9.87 -2.25 -4.52
N VAL A 364 -10.52 -1.11 -4.35
CA VAL A 364 -11.69 -0.71 -5.14
C VAL A 364 -11.20 0.17 -6.26
N ILE A 365 -11.32 -0.33 -7.51
CA ILE A 365 -10.88 0.38 -8.72
C ILE A 365 -11.98 0.30 -9.77
N GLY A 366 -12.50 1.45 -10.21
CA GLY A 366 -13.48 1.51 -11.28
C GLY A 366 -14.58 2.53 -11.07
N PRO A 367 -15.55 2.59 -12.03
CA PRO A 367 -16.63 3.56 -11.99
C PRO A 367 -17.60 3.32 -10.82
N ALA A 368 -18.07 4.39 -10.23
CA ALA A 368 -19.12 4.36 -9.22
C ALA A 368 -20.46 3.94 -9.85
N PRO A 369 -21.24 3.03 -9.24
CA PRO A 369 -22.39 2.44 -9.92
C PRO A 369 -23.61 3.37 -10.04
N ARG A 370 -23.70 4.43 -9.23
CA ARG A 370 -24.87 5.34 -9.18
C ARG A 370 -24.59 6.77 -9.63
N HIS A 371 -23.33 7.09 -9.95
CA HIS A 371 -22.93 8.43 -10.35
C HIS A 371 -22.04 8.37 -11.59
N ASP A 372 -22.46 9.01 -12.67
CA ASP A 372 -21.65 9.11 -13.88
C ASP A 372 -20.39 9.95 -13.62
N ARG A 373 -19.29 9.58 -14.28
CA ARG A 373 -18.02 10.30 -14.23
C ARG A 373 -17.46 10.44 -12.79
N LEU A 374 -17.77 9.46 -11.95
CA LEU A 374 -17.16 9.26 -10.65
C LEU A 374 -16.46 7.93 -10.66
N TRP A 375 -15.18 7.91 -10.22
CA TRP A 375 -14.39 6.69 -10.11
C TRP A 375 -13.79 6.55 -8.72
N PHE A 376 -13.63 5.33 -8.29
CA PHE A 376 -12.95 4.96 -7.06
C PHE A 376 -11.59 4.34 -7.38
N ASN A 377 -10.57 4.73 -6.63
CA ASN A 377 -9.25 4.11 -6.66
C ASN A 377 -8.60 4.17 -5.29
N PHE A 378 -8.95 3.24 -4.40
CA PHE A 378 -8.47 3.20 -3.02
C PHE A 378 -8.57 1.78 -2.43
N GLY A 379 -8.12 1.60 -1.18
CA GLY A 379 -8.23 0.31 -0.49
C GLY A 379 -7.04 -0.62 -0.73
N HIS A 380 -5.89 -0.08 -1.14
CA HIS A 380 -4.68 -0.83 -1.50
C HIS A 380 -3.89 -1.39 -0.32
N GLN A 381 -4.44 -1.38 0.90
CA GLN A 381 -3.78 -1.89 2.11
C GLN A 381 -2.36 -1.31 2.30
N HIS A 382 -1.38 -2.19 2.61
CA HIS A 382 0.04 -1.83 2.75
C HIS A 382 0.82 -1.84 1.41
N ILE A 383 0.19 -2.28 0.31
CA ILE A 383 0.84 -2.43 -1.00
C ILE A 383 0.47 -1.33 -2.01
N GLY A 384 -0.12 -0.22 -1.53
CA GLY A 384 -0.50 0.91 -2.37
C GLY A 384 0.69 1.58 -3.07
N LEU A 385 1.88 1.56 -2.47
CA LEU A 385 3.10 2.04 -3.14
C LEU A 385 3.38 1.19 -4.38
N SER A 386 3.35 -0.14 -4.28
CA SER A 386 3.59 -1.04 -5.40
C SER A 386 2.52 -0.95 -6.49
N MET A 387 1.25 -0.71 -6.15
CA MET A 387 0.13 -0.82 -7.09
C MET A 387 -0.37 0.53 -7.65
N GLY A 388 0.13 1.65 -7.13
CA GLY A 388 -0.34 2.98 -7.53
C GLY A 388 -0.35 3.22 -9.04
N PRO A 389 0.79 3.07 -9.74
CA PRO A 389 0.86 3.30 -11.19
C PRO A 389 -0.08 2.42 -12.00
N GLY A 390 -0.10 1.11 -11.75
CA GLY A 390 -0.97 0.18 -12.49
C GLY A 390 -2.45 0.48 -12.31
N SER A 391 -2.86 0.85 -11.08
CA SER A 391 -4.25 1.25 -10.83
C SER A 391 -4.59 2.60 -11.46
N GLY A 392 -3.62 3.52 -11.55
CA GLY A 392 -3.77 4.79 -12.28
C GLY A 392 -3.96 4.58 -13.78
N LEU A 393 -3.16 3.70 -14.39
CA LEU A 393 -3.33 3.34 -15.80
C LEU A 393 -4.70 2.71 -16.08
N ALA A 394 -5.17 1.83 -15.17
CA ALA A 394 -6.49 1.21 -15.32
C ALA A 394 -7.63 2.26 -15.29
N ILE A 395 -7.57 3.24 -14.39
CA ILE A 395 -8.54 4.33 -14.33
C ILE A 395 -8.45 5.21 -15.59
N ALA A 396 -7.25 5.54 -16.06
CA ALA A 396 -7.07 6.34 -17.26
C ALA A 396 -7.69 5.65 -18.50
N ALA A 397 -7.45 4.36 -18.68
CA ALA A 397 -8.05 3.57 -19.74
C ALA A 397 -9.60 3.55 -19.67
N MET A 398 -10.17 3.35 -18.47
CA MET A 398 -11.62 3.38 -18.28
C MET A 398 -12.23 4.75 -18.62
N ILE A 399 -11.57 5.86 -18.26
CA ILE A 399 -12.04 7.22 -18.56
C ILE A 399 -11.96 7.50 -20.05
N ALA A 400 -10.95 6.98 -20.74
CA ALA A 400 -10.82 7.06 -22.19
C ALA A 400 -11.82 6.16 -22.96
N GLY A 401 -12.53 5.27 -22.27
CA GLY A 401 -13.38 4.24 -22.89
C GLY A 401 -12.61 3.11 -23.55
N GLU A 402 -11.36 2.92 -23.14
CA GLU A 402 -10.46 1.87 -23.60
C GLU A 402 -10.51 0.65 -22.67
N ALA A 403 -10.05 -0.49 -23.18
CA ALA A 403 -9.90 -1.68 -22.34
C ALA A 403 -8.77 -1.48 -21.33
N PRO A 404 -9.02 -1.68 -20.02
CA PRO A 404 -7.95 -1.69 -19.04
C PRO A 404 -6.89 -2.74 -19.33
N PRO A 405 -5.63 -2.55 -18.89
CA PRO A 405 -4.52 -3.44 -19.20
C PRO A 405 -4.64 -4.85 -18.56
N ILE A 406 -5.54 -5.02 -17.59
CA ILE A 406 -5.83 -6.28 -16.89
C ILE A 406 -7.33 -6.46 -16.68
N ASP A 407 -7.75 -7.67 -16.29
CA ASP A 407 -9.13 -7.90 -15.85
C ASP A 407 -9.44 -7.13 -14.56
N MET A 408 -10.38 -6.19 -14.67
CA MET A 408 -10.80 -5.35 -13.54
C MET A 408 -11.99 -5.93 -12.75
N ALA A 409 -12.55 -7.07 -13.15
CA ALA A 409 -13.70 -7.66 -12.45
C ALA A 409 -13.47 -7.87 -10.94
N PRO A 410 -12.28 -8.34 -10.49
CA PRO A 410 -11.99 -8.49 -9.06
C PRO A 410 -11.97 -7.17 -8.27
N PHE A 411 -11.75 -6.05 -8.94
CA PHE A 411 -11.55 -4.73 -8.30
C PHE A 411 -12.79 -3.83 -8.35
N ARG A 412 -13.83 -4.22 -9.11
CA ARG A 412 -15.03 -3.38 -9.30
C ARG A 412 -15.69 -3.01 -7.98
N PRO A 413 -16.20 -1.77 -7.84
CA PRO A 413 -16.99 -1.36 -6.66
C PRO A 413 -18.23 -2.24 -6.43
N THR A 414 -18.87 -2.68 -7.53
CA THR A 414 -20.10 -3.49 -7.53
C THR A 414 -19.94 -4.91 -7.00
N ARG A 415 -18.71 -5.34 -6.62
CA ARG A 415 -18.52 -6.60 -5.90
C ARG A 415 -19.00 -6.52 -4.44
N PHE A 416 -19.28 -5.32 -3.97
CA PHE A 416 -19.97 -5.04 -2.71
C PHE A 416 -21.38 -4.55 -2.97
N SER A 417 -22.30 -4.79 -2.02
CA SER A 417 -23.65 -4.24 -2.07
C SER A 417 -23.62 -2.79 -1.57
N ILE A 418 -23.41 -1.83 -2.48
CA ILE A 418 -23.18 -0.41 -2.19
C ILE A 418 -24.17 0.53 -2.88
#